data_3891604a156abbed2faeda1271caa0a3
#
_entry.id   3891604a156abbed2faeda1271caa0a3
#
_cell.length_a   1.000
_cell.length_b   1.000
_cell.length_c   1.000
_cell.angle_alpha   90.00
_cell.angle_beta   90.00
_cell.angle_gamma   90.00
#
_symmetry.space_group_name_H-M   'P 1'
#
loop_
_entity.id
_entity.type
_entity.pdbx_description
1 polymer ?
#
loop_
_entity_poly.entity_id
_entity_poly.type
_entity_poly.pdbx_seq_one_letter_code
_entity_poly.pdbx_strand_id
1 'polypeptide(L)'
;MTKQAEIDYPLKVDPFLLYQKPYYDATALREFGVAVSVLQQWLPPGGKVLDLGCGPGWSSLFLARAGYCVVGLDISERMIDIARERAAQENVAVRFEVADLEEFDLDERDFDGALIFDALHHCPRYELVLRQACEHLKPGGHLLAMEPSWLHHISPHAREATRLYGVTELGFTRYGLRGTLRRAGFRRTWFYHDTGPVYRGLGGFLLANFRLWCAYLCCYPRIKQIVLAEK
;
A
#
# COMPACT_ATOMS: atom_id res chain seq x y z
N MET A 1 14.39 -9.18 12.70
CA MET A 1 13.57 -7.98 12.50
C MET A 1 12.32 -8.15 13.33
N THR A 2 11.93 -7.18 14.09
CA THR A 2 10.86 -7.28 15.08
C THR A 2 9.77 -6.27 14.76
N LYS A 3 8.52 -6.56 15.07
CA LYS A 3 7.40 -5.61 15.01
C LYS A 3 7.71 -4.31 15.76
N GLN A 4 8.50 -4.40 16.84
CA GLN A 4 8.94 -3.23 17.60
C GLN A 4 9.71 -2.22 16.74
N ALA A 5 10.49 -2.68 15.76
CA ALA A 5 11.21 -1.78 14.86
C ALA A 5 10.27 -0.97 13.95
N GLU A 6 9.17 -1.57 13.51
CA GLU A 6 8.12 -0.86 12.75
C GLU A 6 7.38 0.16 13.62
N ILE A 7 7.07 -0.20 14.88
CA ILE A 7 6.46 0.72 15.85
C ILE A 7 7.37 1.92 16.13
N ASP A 8 8.67 1.68 16.28
CA ASP A 8 9.66 2.70 16.62
C ASP A 8 10.14 3.53 15.42
N TYR A 9 9.88 3.08 14.21
CA TYR A 9 10.34 3.72 12.97
C TYR A 9 10.05 5.23 12.93
N PRO A 10 8.82 5.71 13.22
CA PRO A 10 8.51 7.14 13.16
C PRO A 10 9.22 7.98 14.24
N LEU A 11 9.78 7.35 15.28
CA LEU A 11 10.57 8.03 16.29
C LEU A 11 12.03 8.28 15.83
N LYS A 12 12.46 7.60 14.77
CA LYS A 12 13.82 7.65 14.21
C LYS A 12 13.92 8.46 12.93
N VAL A 13 12.79 8.82 12.35
CA VAL A 13 12.69 9.58 11.10
C VAL A 13 12.40 11.05 11.43
N ASP A 14 12.89 11.96 10.57
CA ASP A 14 12.58 13.39 10.70
C ASP A 14 11.05 13.58 10.67
N PRO A 15 10.45 14.17 11.72
CA PRO A 15 9.01 14.43 11.77
C PRO A 15 8.50 15.20 10.56
N PHE A 16 9.28 16.13 10.01
CA PHE A 16 8.91 16.88 8.81
C PHE A 16 8.57 15.96 7.63
N LEU A 17 9.35 14.89 7.42
CA LEU A 17 9.11 13.93 6.35
C LEU A 17 7.79 13.18 6.51
N LEU A 18 7.40 12.88 7.76
CA LEU A 18 6.14 12.20 8.05
C LEU A 18 4.94 13.12 7.73
N TYR A 19 5.00 14.38 8.11
CA TYR A 19 3.92 15.35 7.83
C TYR A 19 3.86 15.75 6.36
N GLN A 20 5.00 15.81 5.67
CA GLN A 20 5.06 16.22 4.26
C GLN A 20 4.85 15.08 3.26
N LYS A 21 4.74 13.83 3.74
CA LYS A 21 4.40 12.71 2.85
C LYS A 21 2.97 12.89 2.32
N PRO A 22 2.69 12.74 1.02
CA PRO A 22 3.61 12.29 -0.05
C PRO A 22 4.24 13.44 -0.87
N TYR A 23 4.04 14.71 -0.49
CA TYR A 23 4.28 15.89 -1.33
C TYR A 23 5.75 16.09 -1.74
N TYR A 24 6.70 15.57 -0.99
CA TYR A 24 8.13 15.64 -1.35
C TYR A 24 8.57 14.51 -2.30
N ASP A 25 7.73 13.51 -2.54
CA ASP A 25 8.05 12.35 -3.37
C ASP A 25 7.10 12.25 -4.58
N ALA A 26 7.55 12.82 -5.71
CA ALA A 26 6.79 12.78 -6.95
C ALA A 26 6.52 11.33 -7.45
N THR A 27 7.37 10.36 -7.06
CA THR A 27 7.18 8.96 -7.41
C THR A 27 6.01 8.37 -6.63
N ALA A 28 5.97 8.60 -5.30
CA ALA A 28 4.88 8.16 -4.46
C ALA A 28 3.53 8.77 -4.88
N LEU A 29 3.51 10.06 -5.22
CA LEU A 29 2.30 10.73 -5.73
C LEU A 29 1.78 10.10 -7.03
N ARG A 30 2.66 9.84 -7.99
CA ARG A 30 2.30 9.22 -9.26
C ARG A 30 1.78 7.79 -9.06
N GLU A 31 2.51 6.99 -8.29
CA GLU A 31 2.17 5.60 -8.00
C GLU A 31 0.83 5.50 -7.27
N PHE A 32 0.60 6.37 -6.29
CA PHE A 32 -0.67 6.44 -5.59
C PHE A 32 -1.81 6.86 -6.52
N GLY A 33 -1.59 7.83 -7.41
CA GLY A 33 -2.56 8.22 -8.42
C GLY A 33 -2.99 7.05 -9.32
N VAL A 34 -2.03 6.20 -9.72
CA VAL A 34 -2.32 4.96 -10.46
C VAL A 34 -3.13 3.98 -9.59
N ALA A 35 -2.72 3.75 -8.35
CA ALA A 35 -3.42 2.85 -7.43
C ALA A 35 -4.88 3.29 -7.23
N VAL A 36 -5.11 4.58 -6.96
CA VAL A 36 -6.46 5.13 -6.79
C VAL A 36 -7.28 5.01 -8.08
N SER A 37 -6.69 5.29 -9.25
CA SER A 37 -7.41 5.17 -10.52
C SER A 37 -7.86 3.74 -10.84
N VAL A 38 -7.07 2.74 -10.42
CA VAL A 38 -7.47 1.33 -10.51
C VAL A 38 -8.59 1.03 -9.51
N LEU A 39 -8.43 1.45 -8.26
CA LEU A 39 -9.40 1.19 -7.20
C LEU A 39 -10.79 1.77 -7.54
N GLN A 40 -10.84 3.00 -8.05
CA GLN A 40 -12.08 3.67 -8.44
C GLN A 40 -12.87 2.97 -9.56
N GLN A 41 -12.23 2.13 -10.36
CA GLN A 41 -12.94 1.34 -11.40
C GLN A 41 -13.76 0.20 -10.81
N TRP A 42 -13.47 -0.20 -9.57
CA TRP A 42 -14.03 -1.39 -8.93
C TRP A 42 -14.87 -1.08 -7.69
N LEU A 43 -14.68 0.08 -7.08
CA LEU A 43 -15.42 0.45 -5.89
C LEU A 43 -16.66 1.30 -6.23
N PRO A 44 -17.77 1.10 -5.52
CA PRO A 44 -18.91 1.98 -5.63
C PRO A 44 -18.59 3.38 -5.10
N PRO A 45 -19.15 4.45 -5.67
CA PRO A 45 -19.09 5.78 -5.08
C PRO A 45 -19.57 5.77 -3.63
N GLY A 46 -18.82 6.40 -2.72
CA GLY A 46 -19.16 6.43 -1.30
C GLY A 46 -18.91 5.12 -0.55
N GLY A 47 -18.27 4.14 -1.20
CA GLY A 47 -17.98 2.84 -0.61
C GLY A 47 -17.08 2.92 0.63
N LYS A 48 -17.12 1.87 1.45
CA LYS A 48 -16.25 1.73 2.62
C LYS A 48 -14.90 1.16 2.23
N VAL A 49 -13.81 1.81 2.64
CA VAL A 49 -12.44 1.40 2.33
C VAL A 49 -11.63 1.21 3.60
N LEU A 50 -10.94 0.08 3.67
CA LEU A 50 -9.97 -0.23 4.71
C LEU A 50 -8.56 0.05 4.20
N ASP A 51 -7.86 1.04 4.79
CA ASP A 51 -6.49 1.42 4.43
C ASP A 51 -5.51 0.77 5.41
N LEU A 52 -4.85 -0.29 4.96
CA LEU A 52 -3.98 -1.15 5.76
C LEU A 52 -2.53 -0.70 5.68
N GLY A 53 -1.98 -0.23 6.79
CA GLY A 53 -0.67 0.42 6.86
C GLY A 53 -0.76 1.87 6.39
N CYS A 54 -1.75 2.60 6.89
CA CYS A 54 -2.03 3.97 6.48
C CYS A 54 -0.94 4.98 6.85
N GLY A 55 0.01 4.59 7.73
CA GLY A 55 1.06 5.46 8.21
C GLY A 55 0.51 6.80 8.75
N PRO A 56 1.09 7.95 8.36
CA PRO A 56 0.63 9.27 8.80
C PRO A 56 -0.67 9.73 8.11
N GLY A 57 -1.46 8.82 7.56
CA GLY A 57 -2.86 9.02 7.14
C GLY A 57 -3.07 9.71 5.78
N TRP A 58 -2.02 10.03 5.02
CA TRP A 58 -2.17 10.79 3.78
C TRP A 58 -3.01 10.07 2.70
N SER A 59 -2.87 8.75 2.57
CA SER A 59 -3.64 7.91 1.65
C SER A 59 -5.12 7.87 2.05
N SER A 60 -5.38 7.66 3.34
CA SER A 60 -6.74 7.68 3.90
C SER A 60 -7.45 9.01 3.70
N LEU A 61 -6.75 10.13 3.97
CA LEU A 61 -7.31 11.48 3.76
C LEU A 61 -7.64 11.74 2.30
N PHE A 62 -6.78 11.30 1.39
CA PHE A 62 -7.06 11.42 -0.05
C PHE A 62 -8.30 10.63 -0.45
N LEU A 63 -8.41 9.38 -0.02
CA LEU A 63 -9.58 8.53 -0.30
C LEU A 63 -10.87 9.12 0.29
N ALA A 64 -10.81 9.64 1.52
CA ALA A 64 -11.96 10.28 2.14
C ALA A 64 -12.40 11.54 1.37
N ARG A 65 -11.47 12.35 0.88
CA ARG A 65 -11.76 13.49 -0.01
C ARG A 65 -12.30 13.07 -1.37
N ALA A 66 -11.94 11.89 -1.84
CA ALA A 66 -12.53 11.29 -3.03
C ALA A 66 -13.95 10.73 -2.80
N GLY A 67 -14.48 10.86 -1.57
CA GLY A 67 -15.85 10.52 -1.20
C GLY A 67 -16.03 9.14 -0.58
N TYR A 68 -14.96 8.42 -0.24
CA TYR A 68 -15.04 7.12 0.43
C TYR A 68 -15.17 7.25 1.95
N CYS A 69 -15.82 6.28 2.59
CA CYS A 69 -15.81 6.12 4.04
C CYS A 69 -14.58 5.29 4.43
N VAL A 70 -13.58 5.90 5.07
CA VAL A 70 -12.28 5.28 5.27
C VAL A 70 -12.01 4.93 6.73
N VAL A 71 -11.48 3.72 6.94
CA VAL A 71 -10.85 3.29 8.19
C VAL A 71 -9.38 3.02 7.90
N GLY A 72 -8.48 3.73 8.57
CA GLY A 72 -7.04 3.56 8.44
C GLY A 72 -6.47 2.82 9.64
N LEU A 73 -5.64 1.80 9.37
CA LEU A 73 -4.94 1.01 10.38
C LEU A 73 -3.43 1.14 10.22
N ASP A 74 -2.74 1.31 11.34
CA ASP A 74 -1.27 1.24 11.40
C ASP A 74 -0.84 0.68 12.76
N ILE A 75 0.30 -0.02 12.81
CA ILE A 75 0.82 -0.60 14.05
C ILE A 75 1.42 0.45 14.98
N SER A 76 1.83 1.61 14.44
CA SER A 76 2.48 2.67 15.20
C SER A 76 1.49 3.70 15.71
N GLU A 77 1.35 3.79 17.03
CA GLU A 77 0.55 4.83 17.68
C GLU A 77 0.98 6.25 17.24
N ARG A 78 2.29 6.48 17.10
CA ARG A 78 2.79 7.78 16.62
C ARG A 78 2.33 8.11 15.21
N MET A 79 2.26 7.13 14.30
CA MET A 79 1.72 7.33 12.95
C MET A 79 0.23 7.69 13.00
N ILE A 80 -0.53 6.97 13.82
CA ILE A 80 -1.97 7.20 13.99
C ILE A 80 -2.24 8.59 14.61
N ASP A 81 -1.43 9.03 15.56
CA ASP A 81 -1.57 10.38 16.12
C ASP A 81 -1.36 11.46 15.05
N ILE A 82 -0.32 11.33 14.22
CA ILE A 82 -0.09 12.23 13.10
C ILE A 82 -1.27 12.19 12.11
N ALA A 83 -1.80 11.00 11.82
CA ALA A 83 -2.94 10.83 10.93
C ALA A 83 -4.20 11.55 11.46
N ARG A 84 -4.47 11.43 12.75
CA ARG A 84 -5.58 12.13 13.43
C ARG A 84 -5.39 13.64 13.46
N GLU A 85 -4.17 14.11 13.75
CA GLU A 85 -3.83 15.54 13.70
C GLU A 85 -4.08 16.12 12.31
N ARG A 86 -3.62 15.42 11.26
CA ARG A 86 -3.83 15.85 9.86
C ARG A 86 -5.31 15.86 9.49
N ALA A 87 -6.06 14.83 9.86
CA ALA A 87 -7.50 14.77 9.61
C ALA A 87 -8.23 15.95 10.23
N ALA A 88 -7.88 16.31 11.47
CA ALA A 88 -8.44 17.45 12.17
C ALA A 88 -8.07 18.78 11.49
N GLN A 89 -6.79 18.98 11.14
CA GLN A 89 -6.30 20.19 10.46
C GLN A 89 -6.96 20.39 9.09
N GLU A 90 -7.19 19.30 8.36
CA GLU A 90 -7.76 19.31 7.02
C GLU A 90 -9.29 19.23 7.02
N ASN A 91 -9.90 19.11 8.21
CA ASN A 91 -11.34 18.93 8.41
C ASN A 91 -11.93 17.79 7.56
N VAL A 92 -11.26 16.63 7.59
CA VAL A 92 -11.64 15.42 6.85
C VAL A 92 -11.99 14.32 7.85
N ALA A 93 -13.17 13.72 7.71
CA ALA A 93 -13.61 12.63 8.57
C ALA A 93 -12.99 11.30 8.14
N VAL A 94 -12.08 10.75 8.96
CA VAL A 94 -11.49 9.42 8.82
C VAL A 94 -11.38 8.79 10.20
N ARG A 95 -11.69 7.51 10.31
CA ARG A 95 -11.41 6.73 11.52
C ARG A 95 -10.02 6.11 11.42
N PHE A 96 -9.19 6.35 12.44
CA PHE A 96 -7.86 5.78 12.54
C PHE A 96 -7.72 4.94 13.80
N GLU A 97 -7.18 3.72 13.66
CA GLU A 97 -6.96 2.80 14.77
C GLU A 97 -5.53 2.24 14.77
N VAL A 98 -4.97 2.10 15.97
CA VAL A 98 -3.70 1.41 16.15
C VAL A 98 -3.98 -0.09 16.11
N ALA A 99 -3.40 -0.78 15.13
CA ALA A 99 -3.63 -2.21 14.95
C ALA A 99 -2.44 -2.90 14.28
N ASP A 100 -2.15 -4.11 14.72
CA ASP A 100 -1.23 -5.01 14.03
C ASP A 100 -1.94 -5.65 12.84
N LEU A 101 -1.51 -5.36 11.63
CA LEU A 101 -2.13 -5.87 10.40
C LEU A 101 -2.17 -7.40 10.31
N GLU A 102 -1.31 -8.10 11.04
CA GLU A 102 -1.27 -9.55 11.05
C GLU A 102 -2.34 -10.19 11.94
N GLU A 103 -2.97 -9.42 12.87
CA GLU A 103 -3.93 -9.95 13.85
C GLU A 103 -4.97 -8.92 14.33
N PHE A 104 -5.33 -7.93 13.48
CA PHE A 104 -6.35 -6.96 13.86
C PHE A 104 -7.75 -7.58 13.91
N ASP A 105 -8.60 -7.04 14.77
CA ASP A 105 -10.01 -7.39 14.85
C ASP A 105 -10.85 -6.11 14.85
N LEU A 106 -11.63 -5.91 13.78
CA LEU A 106 -12.60 -4.84 13.67
C LEU A 106 -14.00 -5.44 13.73
N ASP A 107 -14.91 -4.78 14.42
CA ASP A 107 -16.33 -5.18 14.42
C ASP A 107 -16.93 -5.13 13.01
N GLU A 108 -16.45 -4.19 12.18
CA GLU A 108 -16.90 -4.03 10.81
C GLU A 108 -16.23 -5.05 9.87
N ARG A 109 -17.08 -5.78 9.12
CA ARG A 109 -16.65 -6.80 8.14
C ARG A 109 -17.38 -6.64 6.80
N ASP A 110 -17.64 -5.42 6.40
CA ASP A 110 -18.47 -5.12 5.21
C ASP A 110 -17.84 -4.06 4.32
N PHE A 111 -16.50 -4.06 4.22
CA PHE A 111 -15.79 -3.13 3.36
C PHE A 111 -15.97 -3.48 1.89
N ASP A 112 -16.18 -2.44 1.07
CA ASP A 112 -16.25 -2.55 -0.40
C ASP A 112 -14.86 -2.74 -0.98
N GLY A 113 -13.84 -2.12 -0.35
CA GLY A 113 -12.46 -2.24 -0.75
C GLY A 113 -11.48 -2.21 0.40
N ALA A 114 -10.28 -2.72 0.12
CA ALA A 114 -9.11 -2.55 0.97
C ALA A 114 -7.95 -2.04 0.12
N LEU A 115 -7.12 -1.18 0.71
CA LEU A 115 -5.89 -0.67 0.12
C LEU A 115 -4.71 -1.10 0.98
N ILE A 116 -3.65 -1.59 0.34
CA ILE A 116 -2.32 -1.74 0.92
C ILE A 116 -1.35 -1.00 -0.01
N PHE A 117 -0.79 0.10 0.48
CA PHE A 117 0.11 0.93 -0.32
C PHE A 117 1.47 1.06 0.37
N ASP A 118 2.47 0.35 -0.15
CA ASP A 118 3.83 0.35 0.44
C ASP A 118 3.85 -0.04 1.93
N ALA A 119 3.14 -1.10 2.30
CA ALA A 119 3.02 -1.53 3.69
C ALA A 119 3.20 -3.04 3.89
N LEU A 120 2.77 -3.88 2.94
CA LEU A 120 2.80 -5.34 3.10
C LEU A 120 4.21 -5.89 3.24
N HIS A 121 5.19 -5.25 2.60
CA HIS A 121 6.59 -5.67 2.64
C HIS A 121 7.25 -5.46 4.01
N HIS A 122 6.62 -4.72 4.91
CA HIS A 122 7.01 -4.59 6.31
C HIS A 122 6.43 -5.68 7.21
N CYS A 123 5.51 -6.51 6.72
CA CYS A 123 4.83 -7.55 7.50
C CYS A 123 5.48 -8.92 7.29
N PRO A 124 6.23 -9.46 8.27
CA PRO A 124 6.85 -10.78 8.14
C PRO A 124 5.88 -11.91 7.84
N ARG A 125 4.67 -11.85 8.38
CA ARG A 125 3.58 -12.82 8.15
C ARG A 125 2.49 -12.23 7.24
N TYR A 126 2.90 -11.65 6.12
CA TYR A 126 2.00 -10.98 5.17
C TYR A 126 0.82 -11.84 4.70
N GLU A 127 0.94 -13.18 4.79
CA GLU A 127 -0.16 -14.09 4.51
C GLU A 127 -1.36 -13.86 5.46
N LEU A 128 -1.08 -13.54 6.73
CA LEU A 128 -2.12 -13.23 7.71
C LEU A 128 -2.79 -11.89 7.37
N VAL A 129 -2.01 -10.89 6.98
CA VAL A 129 -2.54 -9.58 6.54
C VAL A 129 -3.51 -9.75 5.37
N LEU A 130 -3.14 -10.53 4.36
CA LEU A 130 -4.00 -10.79 3.21
C LEU A 130 -5.27 -11.58 3.59
N ARG A 131 -5.18 -12.49 4.56
CA ARG A 131 -6.33 -13.22 5.09
C ARG A 131 -7.26 -12.27 5.83
N GLN A 132 -6.73 -11.46 6.74
CA GLN A 132 -7.50 -10.46 7.48
C GLN A 132 -8.19 -9.49 6.51
N ALA A 133 -7.49 -8.98 5.49
CA ALA A 133 -8.09 -8.13 4.48
C ALA A 133 -9.28 -8.84 3.78
N CYS A 134 -9.10 -10.10 3.38
CA CYS A 134 -10.17 -10.88 2.76
C CYS A 134 -11.36 -11.08 3.69
N GLU A 135 -11.15 -11.38 4.97
CA GLU A 135 -12.21 -11.60 5.95
C GLU A 135 -13.09 -10.37 6.16
N HIS A 136 -12.48 -9.17 6.16
CA HIS A 136 -13.19 -7.89 6.36
C HIS A 136 -13.89 -7.34 5.11
N LEU A 137 -13.56 -7.84 3.91
CA LEU A 137 -14.24 -7.45 2.68
C LEU A 137 -15.61 -8.11 2.55
N LYS A 138 -16.56 -7.43 1.91
CA LYS A 138 -17.81 -8.01 1.40
C LYS A 138 -17.53 -9.11 0.37
N PRO A 139 -18.45 -10.05 0.14
CA PRO A 139 -18.43 -10.87 -1.07
C PRO A 139 -18.41 -9.97 -2.32
N GLY A 140 -17.45 -10.19 -3.21
CA GLY A 140 -17.20 -9.31 -4.37
C GLY A 140 -16.46 -8.01 -4.05
N GLY A 141 -16.03 -7.80 -2.82
CA GLY A 141 -15.15 -6.69 -2.45
C GLY A 141 -13.72 -6.88 -2.97
N HIS A 142 -12.97 -5.78 -3.10
CA HIS A 142 -11.68 -5.77 -3.77
C HIS A 142 -10.55 -5.31 -2.86
N LEU A 143 -9.44 -6.04 -2.88
CA LEU A 143 -8.17 -5.60 -2.32
C LEU A 143 -7.27 -5.07 -3.45
N LEU A 144 -6.76 -3.86 -3.30
CA LEU A 144 -5.66 -3.36 -4.11
C LEU A 144 -4.41 -3.31 -3.25
N ALA A 145 -3.34 -3.98 -3.70
CA ALA A 145 -2.02 -3.85 -3.08
C ALA A 145 -1.02 -3.32 -4.12
N MET A 146 -0.22 -2.34 -3.70
CA MET A 146 0.89 -1.81 -4.49
C MET A 146 2.18 -1.97 -3.71
N GLU A 147 2.98 -2.93 -4.13
CA GLU A 147 4.12 -3.42 -3.35
C GLU A 147 5.37 -3.60 -4.22
N PRO A 148 6.57 -3.51 -3.63
CA PRO A 148 7.80 -3.66 -4.38
C PRO A 148 7.96 -5.08 -4.94
N SER A 149 8.72 -5.16 -6.06
CA SER A 149 9.04 -6.43 -6.70
C SER A 149 10.00 -7.29 -5.88
N TRP A 150 10.19 -8.54 -6.31
CA TRP A 150 10.97 -9.55 -5.61
C TRP A 150 12.44 -9.18 -5.32
N LEU A 151 13.06 -8.29 -6.09
CA LEU A 151 14.43 -7.83 -5.85
C LEU A 151 14.54 -6.70 -4.82
N HIS A 152 13.44 -6.25 -4.24
CA HIS A 152 13.44 -5.14 -3.30
C HIS A 152 14.37 -5.36 -2.11
N HIS A 153 14.27 -6.52 -1.47
CA HIS A 153 15.03 -6.86 -0.26
C HIS A 153 16.56 -6.82 -0.44
N ILE A 154 17.07 -6.91 -1.68
CA ILE A 154 18.50 -6.78 -1.98
C ILE A 154 18.88 -5.39 -2.49
N SER A 155 17.93 -4.49 -2.67
CA SER A 155 18.19 -3.11 -3.12
C SER A 155 19.02 -2.35 -2.08
N PRO A 156 19.86 -1.37 -2.50
CA PRO A 156 20.60 -0.53 -1.56
C PRO A 156 19.69 0.18 -0.56
N HIS A 157 18.51 0.64 -1.02
CA HIS A 157 17.53 1.33 -0.19
C HIS A 157 16.98 0.42 0.92
N ALA A 158 16.51 -0.78 0.59
CA ALA A 158 15.98 -1.73 1.55
C ALA A 158 17.04 -2.18 2.57
N ARG A 159 18.27 -2.45 2.10
CA ARG A 159 19.38 -2.80 2.99
C ARG A 159 19.74 -1.67 3.96
N GLU A 160 19.69 -0.43 3.48
CA GLU A 160 19.95 0.73 4.32
C GLU A 160 18.84 0.94 5.34
N ALA A 161 17.58 0.86 4.94
CA ALA A 161 16.43 0.94 5.84
C ALA A 161 16.49 -0.13 6.94
N THR A 162 16.74 -1.39 6.56
CA THR A 162 16.94 -2.47 7.52
C THR A 162 18.12 -2.20 8.47
N ARG A 163 19.24 -1.70 7.96
CA ARG A 163 20.43 -1.41 8.78
C ARG A 163 20.22 -0.26 9.76
N LEU A 164 19.56 0.82 9.32
CA LEU A 164 19.39 2.04 10.12
C LEU A 164 18.23 1.92 11.10
N TYR A 165 17.13 1.33 10.68
CA TYR A 165 15.88 1.33 11.43
C TYR A 165 15.47 -0.04 11.95
N GLY A 166 16.05 -1.13 11.41
CA GLY A 166 15.70 -2.51 11.79
C GLY A 166 14.39 -3.00 11.18
N VAL A 167 13.80 -2.24 10.27
CA VAL A 167 12.52 -2.55 9.61
C VAL A 167 12.65 -3.74 8.66
N THR A 168 11.52 -4.38 8.39
CA THR A 168 11.41 -5.48 7.45
C THR A 168 11.26 -4.95 6.02
N GLU A 169 11.96 -5.54 5.07
CA GLU A 169 11.94 -5.13 3.66
C GLU A 169 11.80 -6.37 2.76
N LEU A 170 10.58 -6.88 2.64
CA LEU A 170 10.30 -8.04 1.80
C LEU A 170 10.20 -7.65 0.31
N GLY A 171 10.36 -8.64 -0.55
CA GLY A 171 10.09 -8.50 -1.97
C GLY A 171 9.16 -9.62 -2.44
N PHE A 172 8.25 -9.29 -3.37
CA PHE A 172 7.22 -10.21 -3.82
C PHE A 172 7.38 -10.61 -5.29
N THR A 173 7.27 -11.91 -5.57
CA THR A 173 7.06 -12.38 -6.94
C THR A 173 5.56 -12.39 -7.25
N ARG A 174 5.18 -12.17 -8.51
CA ARG A 174 3.78 -12.25 -8.94
C ARG A 174 3.15 -13.60 -8.65
N TYR A 175 3.89 -14.68 -8.91
CA TYR A 175 3.40 -16.03 -8.68
C TYR A 175 3.20 -16.31 -7.19
N GLY A 176 4.18 -15.91 -6.36
CA GLY A 176 4.09 -16.03 -4.91
C GLY A 176 2.89 -15.26 -4.36
N LEU A 177 2.78 -13.98 -4.72
CA LEU A 177 1.68 -13.12 -4.25
C LEU A 177 0.31 -13.64 -4.71
N ARG A 178 0.16 -14.05 -5.97
CA ARG A 178 -1.07 -14.69 -6.47
C ARG A 178 -1.43 -15.95 -5.69
N GLY A 179 -0.43 -16.81 -5.43
CA GLY A 179 -0.64 -18.03 -4.65
C GLY A 179 -1.09 -17.76 -3.23
N THR A 180 -0.51 -16.73 -2.59
CA THR A 180 -0.90 -16.32 -1.24
C THR A 180 -2.29 -15.70 -1.20
N LEU A 181 -2.62 -14.81 -2.12
CA LEU A 181 -3.96 -14.25 -2.25
C LEU A 181 -5.03 -15.33 -2.40
N ARG A 182 -4.76 -16.34 -3.24
CA ARG A 182 -5.69 -17.48 -3.38
C ARG A 182 -5.86 -18.25 -2.06
N ARG A 183 -4.78 -18.51 -1.33
CA ARG A 183 -4.86 -19.17 -0.01
C ARG A 183 -5.57 -18.30 1.04
N ALA A 184 -5.49 -16.99 0.92
CA ALA A 184 -6.19 -16.03 1.77
C ALA A 184 -7.71 -15.95 1.50
N GLY A 185 -8.19 -16.51 0.38
CA GLY A 185 -9.62 -16.58 0.05
C GLY A 185 -10.04 -15.74 -1.16
N PHE A 186 -9.13 -15.04 -1.81
CA PHE A 186 -9.44 -14.29 -3.02
C PHE A 186 -9.63 -15.22 -4.23
N ARG A 187 -10.67 -14.95 -5.02
CA ARG A 187 -11.06 -15.80 -6.16
C ARG A 187 -10.39 -15.40 -7.46
N ARG A 188 -10.24 -14.09 -7.70
CA ARG A 188 -9.67 -13.54 -8.91
C ARG A 188 -8.53 -12.58 -8.55
N THR A 189 -7.53 -12.51 -9.43
CA THR A 189 -6.36 -11.64 -9.24
C THR A 189 -5.92 -11.07 -10.58
N TRP A 190 -5.81 -9.75 -10.66
CA TRP A 190 -5.29 -9.02 -11.81
C TRP A 190 -4.02 -8.28 -11.42
N PHE A 191 -3.06 -8.24 -12.32
CA PHE A 191 -1.85 -7.45 -12.16
C PHE A 191 -1.86 -6.29 -13.14
N TYR A 192 -1.77 -5.10 -12.62
CA TYR A 192 -1.65 -3.87 -13.40
C TYR A 192 -0.18 -3.47 -13.52
N HIS A 193 0.12 -2.75 -14.57
CA HIS A 193 1.46 -2.25 -14.83
C HIS A 193 1.44 -0.73 -14.84
N ASP A 194 2.25 -0.15 -13.96
CA ASP A 194 2.59 1.25 -14.08
C ASP A 194 3.63 1.42 -15.19
N THR A 195 3.37 2.31 -16.13
CA THR A 195 4.26 2.62 -17.24
C THR A 195 5.50 3.41 -16.81
N GLY A 196 5.55 3.83 -15.56
CA GLY A 196 6.66 4.62 -15.03
C GLY A 196 6.58 6.10 -15.38
N PRO A 197 7.70 6.83 -15.32
CA PRO A 197 7.71 8.27 -15.56
C PRO A 197 7.19 8.65 -16.96
N VAL A 198 6.59 9.82 -17.04
CA VAL A 198 6.14 10.39 -18.32
C VAL A 198 7.37 10.77 -19.14
N TYR A 199 7.44 10.32 -20.36
CA TYR A 199 8.52 10.60 -21.29
C TYR A 199 8.06 11.50 -22.42
N ARG A 200 9.00 12.30 -22.99
CA ARG A 200 8.73 13.19 -24.10
C ARG A 200 9.23 12.60 -25.41
N GLY A 201 8.41 12.69 -26.47
CA GLY A 201 8.78 12.34 -27.85
C GLY A 201 8.94 10.85 -28.12
N LEU A 202 9.36 10.50 -29.33
CA LEU A 202 9.50 9.11 -29.79
C LEU A 202 10.49 8.30 -28.96
N GLY A 203 11.61 8.88 -28.59
CA GLY A 203 12.62 8.20 -27.76
C GLY A 203 12.06 7.84 -26.38
N GLY A 204 11.29 8.75 -25.80
CA GLY A 204 10.59 8.49 -24.54
C GLY A 204 9.53 7.38 -24.65
N PHE A 205 8.76 7.38 -25.74
CA PHE A 205 7.81 6.31 -26.04
C PHE A 205 8.48 4.94 -26.16
N LEU A 206 9.58 4.85 -26.89
CA LEU A 206 10.33 3.60 -27.04
C LEU A 206 10.90 3.11 -25.71
N LEU A 207 11.45 4.02 -24.89
CA LEU A 207 11.97 3.71 -23.56
C LEU A 207 10.87 3.22 -22.61
N ALA A 208 9.69 3.87 -22.63
CA ALA A 208 8.54 3.44 -21.84
C ALA A 208 8.09 2.02 -22.21
N ASN A 209 7.99 1.73 -23.50
CA ASN A 209 7.63 0.38 -23.97
C ASN A 209 8.69 -0.67 -23.63
N PHE A 210 9.97 -0.34 -23.72
CA PHE A 210 11.06 -1.22 -23.30
C PHE A 210 10.99 -1.51 -21.79
N ARG A 211 10.74 -0.50 -20.97
CA ARG A 211 10.55 -0.68 -19.52
C ARG A 211 9.35 -1.55 -19.18
N LEU A 212 8.21 -1.36 -19.87
CA LEU A 212 7.05 -2.23 -19.73
C LEU A 212 7.38 -3.68 -20.07
N TRP A 213 8.09 -3.90 -21.15
CA TRP A 213 8.53 -5.23 -21.53
C TRP A 213 9.46 -5.86 -20.49
N CYS A 214 10.44 -5.11 -19.99
CA CYS A 214 11.30 -5.56 -18.89
C CYS A 214 10.52 -5.86 -17.60
N ALA A 215 9.53 -5.03 -17.27
CA ALA A 215 8.66 -5.27 -16.12
C ALA A 215 7.83 -6.54 -16.28
N TYR A 216 7.29 -6.75 -17.47
CA TYR A 216 6.53 -7.96 -17.81
C TYR A 216 7.37 -9.23 -17.63
N LEU A 217 8.64 -9.18 -18.02
CA LEU A 217 9.58 -10.31 -17.86
C LEU A 217 10.14 -10.43 -16.43
N CYS A 218 9.67 -9.63 -15.47
CA CYS A 218 10.19 -9.59 -14.10
C CYS A 218 11.67 -9.20 -13.98
N CYS A 219 12.23 -8.56 -14.99
CA CYS A 219 13.66 -8.25 -15.06
C CYS A 219 14.01 -6.87 -14.44
N TYR A 220 13.01 -6.05 -14.03
CA TYR A 220 13.28 -4.71 -13.54
C TYR A 220 13.05 -4.56 -12.04
N PRO A 221 14.13 -4.39 -11.22
CA PRO A 221 14.05 -4.45 -9.76
C PRO A 221 13.33 -3.25 -9.09
N ARG A 222 13.08 -2.16 -9.82
CA ARG A 222 12.51 -0.92 -9.29
C ARG A 222 11.03 -0.71 -9.61
N ILE A 223 10.36 -1.71 -10.13
CA ILE A 223 8.94 -1.58 -10.47
C ILE A 223 8.11 -2.18 -9.36
N LYS A 224 7.22 -1.38 -8.81
CA LYS A 224 6.19 -1.87 -7.90
C LYS A 224 5.18 -2.71 -8.66
N GLN A 225 4.63 -3.67 -7.98
CA GLN A 225 3.53 -4.51 -8.45
C GLN A 225 2.23 -3.93 -7.96
N ILE A 226 1.29 -3.76 -8.87
CA ILE A 226 -0.08 -3.39 -8.54
C ILE A 226 -0.91 -4.64 -8.74
N VAL A 227 -1.49 -5.14 -7.67
CA VAL A 227 -2.37 -6.30 -7.70
C VAL A 227 -3.74 -5.92 -7.18
N LEU A 228 -4.77 -6.28 -7.95
CA LEU A 228 -6.16 -6.23 -7.54
C LEU A 228 -6.64 -7.65 -7.33
N ALA A 229 -7.30 -7.92 -6.21
CA ALA A 229 -7.85 -9.22 -5.88
C ALA A 229 -9.31 -9.08 -5.44
N GLU A 230 -10.19 -9.96 -5.95
CA GLU A 230 -11.62 -10.02 -5.64
C GLU A 230 -11.89 -11.18 -4.68
N LYS A 231 -12.64 -10.90 -3.63
CA LYS A 231 -13.14 -11.90 -2.65
C LYS A 231 -14.21 -12.80 -3.24
#